data_cdd2abcd5f47ec66d927fe5a8fabe5b3
#
_entry.id   cdd2abcd5f47ec66d927fe5a8fabe5b3
#
_cell.length_a   1.000
_cell.length_b   1.000
_cell.length_c   1.000
_cell.angle_alpha   90.00
_cell.angle_beta   90.00
_cell.angle_gamma   90.00
#
_symmetry.space_group_name_H-M   'P 1'
#
loop_
_entity.id
_entity.type
_entity.pdbx_description
1 polymer ?
#
loop_
_entity_poly.entity_id
_entity_poly.type
_entity_poly.pdbx_seq_one_letter_code
_entity_poly.pdbx_strand_id
1 'polypeptide(L)'
;MTLSRTVFRPLFRTLPLAAAAAMLAAGSAASAAEVTLSGAFDIGMYRGFDKRKQIGTVQRSNVTLSGAEDLGGGLSATFKLQHRFEADTGSTETTGKPFWHGESTVGLKGSFGQVRFGRALDVVSNNDWAFDPWYNYDRIASPAWNNWHWNYATDRTSNSGGAEYGRLNNGVFYDSPSVAGWSVHFSGAFENAPGDDGGNNAGLALQYGGGGWKAIAAGSKNRSGDTVRFFGLSWTGGNWTLMGAHDRSVYDAAVDSTAKVTSLGVRYAMGAVNLKAGWAMRDVDGADSDFIGMGADYAFSKRTSVYASFGRQNPDAGDSASAYGVGITHTF
;
A
#
# COMPACT_ATOMS: atom_id res chain seq x y z
N MET A 1 41.00 -42.25 -36.62
CA MET A 1 39.63 -41.73 -36.91
C MET A 1 39.28 -40.75 -35.79
N THR A 2 39.66 -39.46 -35.97
CA THR A 2 39.64 -38.43 -34.96
C THR A 2 38.45 -37.51 -35.26
N LEU A 3 37.45 -37.49 -34.38
CA LEU A 3 36.26 -36.63 -34.48
C LEU A 3 36.55 -35.25 -33.85
N SER A 4 36.57 -34.25 -34.73
CA SER A 4 36.65 -32.80 -34.36
C SER A 4 35.35 -32.38 -33.69
N ARG A 5 35.42 -31.83 -32.45
CA ARG A 5 34.32 -31.13 -31.77
C ARG A 5 34.35 -29.65 -32.14
N THR A 6 33.35 -29.25 -32.90
CA THR A 6 33.11 -27.84 -33.21
C THR A 6 32.46 -27.15 -31.99
N VAL A 7 33.18 -26.22 -31.37
CA VAL A 7 32.66 -25.41 -30.27
C VAL A 7 31.92 -24.20 -30.85
N PHE A 8 30.60 -24.18 -30.65
CA PHE A 8 29.78 -22.99 -30.92
C PHE A 8 30.06 -21.94 -29.86
N ARG A 9 30.64 -20.81 -30.22
CA ARG A 9 30.73 -19.59 -29.41
C ARG A 9 29.50 -18.74 -29.69
N PRO A 10 28.70 -18.31 -28.67
CA PRO A 10 27.67 -17.32 -28.87
C PRO A 10 28.32 -15.93 -28.98
N LEU A 11 28.08 -15.24 -30.08
CA LEU A 11 28.42 -13.83 -30.26
C LEU A 11 27.44 -12.97 -29.43
N PHE A 12 27.72 -12.68 -28.21
CA PHE A 12 27.12 -11.54 -27.53
C PHE A 12 27.81 -10.26 -28.03
N ARG A 13 27.15 -9.55 -28.95
CA ARG A 13 27.52 -8.18 -29.31
C ARG A 13 27.25 -7.28 -28.13
N THR A 14 28.30 -6.78 -27.50
CA THR A 14 28.27 -5.66 -26.56
C THR A 14 27.80 -4.42 -27.31
N LEU A 15 26.57 -3.98 -27.08
CA LEU A 15 26.12 -2.65 -27.46
C LEU A 15 26.92 -1.64 -26.63
N PRO A 16 27.49 -0.58 -27.24
CA PRO A 16 28.27 0.39 -26.49
C PRO A 16 27.36 1.24 -25.62
N LEU A 17 27.65 1.27 -24.32
CA LEU A 17 27.07 2.18 -23.29
C LEU A 17 27.30 3.68 -23.61
N ALA A 18 27.93 4.01 -24.71
CA ALA A 18 28.29 5.36 -25.10
C ALA A 18 27.12 6.21 -25.66
N ALA A 19 25.97 5.61 -25.98
CA ALA A 19 24.84 6.37 -26.52
C ALA A 19 23.97 7.06 -25.43
N ALA A 20 24.08 6.65 -24.16
CA ALA A 20 23.31 7.24 -23.06
C ALA A 20 23.95 8.54 -22.49
N ALA A 21 25.24 8.78 -22.75
CA ALA A 21 25.96 9.94 -22.20
C ALA A 21 25.87 11.23 -23.07
N ALA A 22 25.38 11.15 -24.30
CA ALA A 22 25.38 12.28 -25.22
C ALA A 22 24.12 13.16 -25.19
N MET A 23 23.10 12.83 -24.40
CA MET A 23 21.87 13.64 -24.27
C MET A 23 21.89 14.60 -23.06
N LEU A 24 22.97 14.68 -22.31
CA LEU A 24 23.07 15.50 -21.09
C LEU A 24 23.63 16.92 -21.32
N ALA A 25 23.79 17.37 -22.56
CA ALA A 25 24.44 18.66 -22.87
C ALA A 25 23.48 19.74 -23.42
N ALA A 26 22.18 19.60 -23.28
CA ALA A 26 21.26 20.71 -23.50
C ALA A 26 20.99 21.38 -22.14
N GLY A 27 21.79 22.41 -21.80
CA GLY A 27 21.59 23.21 -20.60
C GLY A 27 20.26 23.94 -20.62
N SER A 28 19.22 23.28 -20.13
CA SER A 28 18.04 23.96 -19.58
C SER A 28 18.48 24.54 -18.24
N ALA A 29 18.13 25.80 -17.96
CA ALA A 29 18.27 26.37 -16.64
C ALA A 29 17.57 25.43 -15.66
N ALA A 30 18.35 24.72 -14.84
CA ALA A 30 17.80 23.80 -13.84
C ALA A 30 16.88 24.63 -12.94
N SER A 31 15.57 24.40 -13.03
CA SER A 31 14.63 24.91 -12.05
C SER A 31 15.00 24.26 -10.73
N ALA A 32 15.14 25.06 -9.65
CA ALA A 32 15.47 24.51 -8.35
C ALA A 32 14.46 23.43 -8.00
N ALA A 33 14.95 22.25 -7.62
CA ALA A 33 14.08 21.14 -7.20
C ALA A 33 13.18 21.61 -6.05
N GLU A 34 11.89 21.52 -6.22
CA GLU A 34 10.95 21.84 -5.13
C GLU A 34 10.89 20.69 -4.15
N VAL A 35 11.32 20.94 -2.91
CA VAL A 35 11.24 19.97 -1.82
C VAL A 35 10.03 20.30 -0.93
N THR A 36 9.13 19.35 -0.80
CA THR A 36 7.93 19.46 0.02
C THR A 36 8.09 18.63 1.29
N LEU A 37 7.85 19.25 2.45
CA LEU A 37 7.61 18.58 3.71
C LEU A 37 6.10 18.45 3.90
N SER A 38 5.63 17.25 4.16
CA SER A 38 4.22 16.96 4.43
C SER A 38 4.09 15.84 5.44
N GLY A 39 2.89 15.66 5.98
CA GLY A 39 2.67 14.57 6.92
C GLY A 39 1.30 14.60 7.57
N ALA A 40 1.14 13.68 8.52
CA ALA A 40 -0.01 13.61 9.40
C ALA A 40 0.48 13.32 10.83
N PHE A 41 -0.14 13.98 11.78
CA PHE A 41 0.00 13.69 13.20
C PHE A 41 -1.37 13.23 13.70
N ASP A 42 -1.46 11.99 14.15
CA ASP A 42 -2.68 11.37 14.65
C ASP A 42 -2.45 10.88 16.08
N ILE A 43 -3.34 11.27 16.99
CA ILE A 43 -3.31 10.80 18.37
C ILE A 43 -4.73 10.68 18.91
N GLY A 44 -4.98 9.60 19.64
CA GLY A 44 -6.28 9.36 20.26
C GLY A 44 -6.20 8.68 21.61
N MET A 45 -7.29 8.77 22.35
CA MET A 45 -7.54 7.96 23.53
C MET A 45 -8.44 6.79 23.12
N TYR A 46 -8.01 5.58 23.37
CA TYR A 46 -8.75 4.40 22.92
C TYR A 46 -8.59 3.20 23.85
N ARG A 47 -9.53 2.29 23.75
CA ARG A 47 -9.44 0.93 24.27
C ARG A 47 -9.30 -0.02 23.09
N GLY A 48 -8.18 -0.73 23.03
CA GLY A 48 -7.89 -1.73 21.98
C GLY A 48 -8.71 -3.02 22.14
N PHE A 49 -8.62 -3.90 21.15
CA PHE A 49 -9.22 -5.25 21.20
C PHE A 49 -8.62 -6.09 22.34
N ASP A 50 -7.39 -5.82 22.74
CA ASP A 50 -6.71 -6.40 23.90
C ASP A 50 -7.21 -5.88 25.27
N LYS A 51 -8.26 -5.04 25.25
CA LYS A 51 -8.87 -4.39 26.39
C LYS A 51 -8.01 -3.34 27.10
N ARG A 52 -6.82 -3.01 26.59
CA ARG A 52 -5.98 -1.94 27.15
C ARG A 52 -6.54 -0.58 26.81
N LYS A 53 -6.52 0.33 27.80
CA LYS A 53 -6.78 1.77 27.61
C LYS A 53 -5.46 2.46 27.41
N GLN A 54 -5.36 3.27 26.38
CA GLN A 54 -4.09 3.91 26.03
C GLN A 54 -4.32 5.22 25.26
N ILE A 55 -3.27 6.04 25.24
CA ILE A 55 -3.13 7.16 24.32
C ILE A 55 -2.12 6.74 23.28
N GLY A 56 -2.38 6.99 22.00
CA GLY A 56 -1.46 6.62 20.92
C GLY A 56 -2.07 6.86 19.54
N THR A 57 -1.34 6.50 18.52
CA THR A 57 -1.79 6.58 17.14
C THR A 57 -2.93 5.59 16.88
N VAL A 58 -4.08 6.09 16.48
CA VAL A 58 -5.24 5.26 16.08
C VAL A 58 -5.30 5.11 14.56
N GLN A 59 -5.06 6.19 13.83
CA GLN A 59 -5.02 6.17 12.37
C GLN A 59 -3.56 6.07 11.90
N ARG A 60 -2.94 7.17 11.50
CA ARG A 60 -1.57 7.13 11.00
C ARG A 60 -0.82 8.41 11.26
N SER A 61 0.38 8.28 11.81
CA SER A 61 1.31 9.41 11.93
C SER A 61 2.52 9.18 11.03
N ASN A 62 2.85 10.18 10.23
CA ASN A 62 4.02 10.13 9.35
C ASN A 62 4.56 11.52 9.04
N VAL A 63 5.84 11.54 8.65
CA VAL A 63 6.48 12.67 8.02
C VAL A 63 7.04 12.24 6.67
N THR A 64 6.84 13.05 5.65
CA THR A 64 7.24 12.76 4.26
C THR A 64 8.03 13.95 3.70
N LEU A 65 9.21 13.65 3.19
CA LEU A 65 9.99 14.52 2.31
C LEU A 65 9.81 14.02 0.88
N SER A 66 9.41 14.89 -0.02
CA SER A 66 9.30 14.56 -1.44
C SER A 66 9.75 15.72 -2.30
N GLY A 67 10.16 15.44 -3.52
CA GLY A 67 10.54 16.48 -4.45
C GLY A 67 10.47 16.01 -5.89
N ALA A 68 10.44 17.00 -6.79
CA ALA A 68 10.51 16.79 -8.21
C ALA A 68 11.43 17.85 -8.84
N GLU A 69 12.25 17.40 -9.79
CA GLU A 69 13.11 18.23 -10.60
C GLU A 69 12.68 18.08 -12.06
N ASP A 70 12.39 19.18 -12.74
CA ASP A 70 12.11 19.19 -14.17
C ASP A 70 13.40 19.00 -14.97
N LEU A 71 13.46 17.91 -15.74
CA LEU A 71 14.60 17.58 -16.60
C LEU A 71 14.39 18.07 -18.03
N GLY A 72 13.29 18.77 -18.30
CA GLY A 72 12.91 19.22 -19.65
C GLY A 72 12.18 18.14 -20.46
N GLY A 73 11.53 18.56 -21.55
CA GLY A 73 10.80 17.66 -22.44
C GLY A 73 9.61 16.92 -21.80
N GLY A 74 9.09 17.39 -20.67
CA GLY A 74 8.03 16.74 -19.91
C GLY A 74 8.52 15.55 -19.04
N LEU A 75 9.83 15.44 -18.85
CA LEU A 75 10.45 14.45 -17.95
C LEU A 75 10.82 15.10 -16.62
N SER A 76 10.56 14.41 -15.52
CA SER A 76 10.94 14.86 -14.17
C SER A 76 11.61 13.73 -13.40
N ALA A 77 12.66 14.05 -12.65
CA ALA A 77 13.18 13.19 -11.58
C ALA A 77 12.36 13.42 -10.31
N THR A 78 12.05 12.35 -9.59
CA THR A 78 11.25 12.43 -8.35
C THR A 78 11.93 11.65 -7.24
N PHE A 79 11.72 12.07 -5.99
CA PHE A 79 12.07 11.26 -4.82
C PHE A 79 10.99 11.35 -3.76
N LYS A 80 10.93 10.33 -2.89
CA LYS A 80 10.06 10.31 -1.71
C LYS A 80 10.70 9.52 -0.59
N LEU A 81 10.74 10.14 0.59
CA LEU A 81 11.19 9.54 1.86
C LEU A 81 10.08 9.70 2.88
N GLN A 82 9.58 8.60 3.45
CA GLN A 82 8.53 8.62 4.45
C GLN A 82 8.93 7.84 5.70
N HIS A 83 8.93 8.54 6.83
CA HIS A 83 9.02 7.95 8.16
C HIS A 83 7.63 7.86 8.77
N ARG A 84 7.31 6.73 9.42
CA ARG A 84 6.06 6.51 10.17
C ARG A 84 6.40 6.31 11.64
N PHE A 85 5.62 6.92 12.52
CA PHE A 85 5.92 6.93 13.95
C PHE A 85 4.65 6.82 14.81
N GLU A 86 4.84 6.39 16.05
CA GLU A 86 3.81 6.44 17.09
C GLU A 86 3.83 7.83 17.74
N ALA A 87 2.67 8.50 17.72
CA ALA A 87 2.58 9.90 18.12
C ALA A 87 2.77 10.16 19.62
N ASP A 88 2.51 9.17 20.46
CA ASP A 88 2.61 9.24 21.90
C ASP A 88 4.05 9.06 22.42
N THR A 89 4.87 8.30 21.69
CA THR A 89 6.25 7.99 22.10
C THR A 89 7.31 8.60 21.21
N GLY A 90 6.97 8.99 19.98
CA GLY A 90 7.92 9.41 18.95
C GLY A 90 8.74 8.26 18.38
N SER A 91 8.46 7.01 18.76
CA SER A 91 9.16 5.84 18.23
C SER A 91 8.71 5.51 16.80
N THR A 92 9.53 4.76 16.07
CA THR A 92 9.13 4.17 14.78
C THR A 92 7.88 3.30 14.99
N GLU A 93 6.88 3.42 14.11
CA GLU A 93 5.58 2.74 14.21
C GLU A 93 5.69 1.23 14.45
N THR A 94 6.74 0.60 13.93
CA THR A 94 7.00 -0.82 14.14
C THR A 94 8.45 -1.02 14.53
N THR A 95 8.69 -1.64 15.69
CA THR A 95 10.03 -1.97 16.16
C THR A 95 10.76 -2.85 15.14
N GLY A 96 12.05 -2.58 14.92
CA GLY A 96 12.89 -3.34 13.99
C GLY A 96 12.73 -2.96 12.50
N LYS A 97 11.86 -2.03 12.16
CA LYS A 97 11.77 -1.50 10.79
C LYS A 97 12.80 -0.40 10.53
N PRO A 98 13.26 -0.22 9.27
CA PRO A 98 14.18 0.86 8.92
C PRO A 98 13.53 2.22 9.15
N PHE A 99 14.34 3.28 9.35
CA PHE A 99 13.83 4.63 9.61
C PHE A 99 12.87 5.12 8.51
N TRP A 100 13.25 5.01 7.25
CA TRP A 100 12.38 5.34 6.11
C TRP A 100 11.47 4.18 5.69
N HIS A 101 10.86 3.52 6.67
CA HIS A 101 10.11 2.29 6.38
C HIS A 101 8.81 2.52 5.62
N GLY A 102 8.25 3.72 5.64
CA GLY A 102 7.06 4.08 4.89
C GLY A 102 7.30 4.04 3.38
N GLU A 103 8.27 4.81 2.91
CA GLU A 103 8.74 4.82 1.53
C GLU A 103 10.17 5.38 1.47
N SER A 104 10.99 4.87 0.56
CA SER A 104 12.31 5.40 0.23
C SER A 104 12.55 5.12 -1.25
N THR A 105 12.22 6.09 -2.11
CA THR A 105 12.25 5.91 -3.57
C THR A 105 12.85 7.10 -4.28
N VAL A 106 13.46 6.82 -5.43
CA VAL A 106 13.80 7.76 -6.49
C VAL A 106 13.22 7.26 -7.80
N GLY A 107 12.85 8.14 -8.71
CA GLY A 107 12.23 7.72 -9.95
C GLY A 107 12.18 8.77 -11.03
N LEU A 108 11.63 8.38 -12.16
CA LEU A 108 11.35 9.23 -13.32
C LEU A 108 9.86 9.24 -13.63
N LYS A 109 9.34 10.40 -13.94
CA LYS A 109 7.94 10.61 -14.34
C LYS A 109 7.91 11.38 -15.68
N GLY A 110 7.02 10.96 -16.56
CA GLY A 110 6.84 11.56 -17.87
C GLY A 110 5.53 11.16 -18.54
N SER A 111 5.42 11.34 -19.85
CA SER A 111 4.25 10.91 -20.63
C SER A 111 4.00 9.40 -20.58
N PHE A 112 5.03 8.61 -20.28
CA PHE A 112 4.95 7.16 -20.10
C PHE A 112 4.38 6.74 -18.73
N GLY A 113 4.13 7.69 -17.82
CA GLY A 113 3.78 7.42 -16.43
C GLY A 113 4.93 7.65 -15.48
N GLN A 114 5.08 6.80 -14.45
CA GLN A 114 6.14 6.91 -13.45
C GLN A 114 6.82 5.56 -13.20
N VAL A 115 8.14 5.56 -13.17
CA VAL A 115 8.97 4.45 -12.68
C VAL A 115 9.68 4.89 -11.41
N ARG A 116 9.61 4.07 -10.36
CA ARG A 116 10.28 4.32 -9.06
C ARG A 116 11.14 3.12 -8.68
N PHE A 117 12.26 3.39 -8.00
CA PHE A 117 13.20 2.40 -7.51
C PHE A 117 13.40 2.60 -6.00
N GLY A 118 13.50 1.52 -5.23
CA GLY A 118 13.77 1.55 -3.81
C GLY A 118 12.76 0.75 -2.99
N ARG A 119 12.30 1.33 -1.88
CA ARG A 119 11.32 0.72 -0.97
C ARG A 119 9.97 1.43 -1.05
N ALA A 120 8.92 0.70 -1.39
CA ALA A 120 7.53 1.20 -1.37
C ALA A 120 6.52 0.07 -1.15
N LEU A 121 5.25 0.42 -1.00
CA LEU A 121 4.15 -0.56 -1.02
C LEU A 121 4.16 -1.34 -2.33
N ASP A 122 3.86 -2.64 -2.26
CA ASP A 122 3.60 -3.43 -3.45
C ASP A 122 2.34 -2.94 -4.18
N VAL A 123 2.13 -3.44 -5.38
CA VAL A 123 1.05 -2.95 -6.23
C VAL A 123 -0.34 -3.17 -5.64
N VAL A 124 -0.57 -4.22 -4.86
CA VAL A 124 -1.86 -4.50 -4.22
C VAL A 124 -2.07 -3.51 -3.09
N SER A 125 -1.18 -3.49 -2.11
CA SER A 125 -1.27 -2.62 -0.92
C SER A 125 -1.18 -1.12 -1.23
N ASN A 126 -0.62 -0.75 -2.40
CA ASN A 126 -0.57 0.65 -2.84
C ASN A 126 -1.91 1.13 -3.44
N ASN A 127 -2.77 0.22 -3.87
CA ASN A 127 -3.95 0.55 -4.68
C ASN A 127 -5.29 0.09 -4.08
N ASP A 128 -5.27 -0.72 -3.01
CA ASP A 128 -6.47 -1.28 -2.36
C ASP A 128 -7.22 -0.29 -1.45
N TRP A 129 -6.52 0.67 -0.86
CA TRP A 129 -7.02 1.57 0.18
C TRP A 129 -8.27 2.36 -0.21
N ALA A 130 -8.52 2.59 -1.49
CA ALA A 130 -9.69 3.31 -1.99
C ALA A 130 -11.02 2.55 -1.79
N PHE A 131 -10.97 1.28 -1.42
CA PHE A 131 -12.12 0.38 -1.27
C PHE A 131 -12.47 0.10 0.20
N ASP A 132 -11.86 0.83 1.14
CA ASP A 132 -12.15 0.81 2.58
C ASP A 132 -12.61 2.18 3.08
N PRO A 133 -13.65 2.28 3.95
CA PRO A 133 -14.16 3.56 4.45
C PRO A 133 -13.14 4.42 5.19
N TRP A 134 -12.10 3.83 5.76
CA TRP A 134 -11.01 4.51 6.48
C TRP A 134 -9.69 4.52 5.68
N TYR A 135 -9.73 4.12 4.42
CA TYR A 135 -8.52 4.05 3.57
C TYR A 135 -7.42 3.16 4.16
N ASN A 136 -7.81 2.10 4.88
CA ASN A 136 -6.87 1.20 5.55
C ASN A 136 -5.96 1.91 6.59
N TYR A 137 -6.49 2.93 7.29
CA TYR A 137 -5.70 3.70 8.26
C TYR A 137 -6.13 3.51 9.71
N ASP A 138 -7.41 3.25 9.97
CA ASP A 138 -7.94 3.17 11.32
C ASP A 138 -7.76 1.76 11.90
N ARG A 139 -6.94 1.65 12.94
CA ARG A 139 -6.60 0.39 13.62
C ARG A 139 -7.79 -0.22 14.37
N ILE A 140 -8.82 0.58 14.62
CA ILE A 140 -10.02 0.19 15.36
C ILE A 140 -11.15 -0.21 14.41
N ALA A 141 -11.49 0.65 13.46
CA ALA A 141 -12.74 0.55 12.72
C ALA A 141 -12.59 0.10 11.25
N SER A 142 -11.36 0.10 10.68
CA SER A 142 -11.16 -0.29 9.29
C SER A 142 -11.29 -1.81 9.09
N PRO A 143 -12.23 -2.28 8.24
CA PRO A 143 -12.25 -3.67 7.78
C PRO A 143 -10.95 -4.11 7.11
N ALA A 144 -10.36 -3.25 6.29
CA ALA A 144 -9.11 -3.52 5.59
C ALA A 144 -7.95 -3.76 6.55
N TRP A 145 -7.73 -2.83 7.50
CA TRP A 145 -6.66 -2.95 8.50
C TRP A 145 -6.72 -4.27 9.26
N ASN A 146 -7.92 -4.70 9.63
CA ASN A 146 -8.12 -5.84 10.51
C ASN A 146 -8.21 -7.19 9.77
N ASN A 147 -8.41 -7.20 8.43
CA ASN A 147 -8.75 -8.45 7.75
C ASN A 147 -8.05 -8.70 6.41
N TRP A 148 -7.74 -7.65 5.59
CA TRP A 148 -7.23 -7.88 4.23
C TRP A 148 -5.82 -8.46 4.23
N HIS A 149 -5.51 -9.24 3.20
CA HIS A 149 -4.20 -9.86 2.93
C HIS A 149 -3.68 -10.73 4.08
N TRP A 150 -4.59 -11.37 4.81
CA TRP A 150 -4.33 -12.06 6.08
C TRP A 150 -3.17 -13.07 6.00
N ASN A 151 -3.15 -13.86 4.95
CA ASN A 151 -2.14 -14.91 4.71
C ASN A 151 -1.06 -14.48 3.69
N TYR A 152 -0.92 -13.17 3.41
CA TYR A 152 0.07 -12.66 2.49
C TYR A 152 1.05 -11.73 3.19
N ALA A 153 2.32 -12.09 3.18
CA ALA A 153 3.41 -11.20 3.53
C ALA A 153 4.16 -10.84 2.26
N THR A 154 4.29 -9.57 1.94
CA THR A 154 5.02 -9.13 0.75
C THR A 154 6.47 -9.59 0.78
N ASP A 155 7.06 -9.65 1.95
CA ASP A 155 8.36 -10.23 2.23
C ASP A 155 8.32 -10.83 3.64
N ARG A 156 8.44 -12.15 3.77
CA ARG A 156 8.39 -12.86 5.06
C ARG A 156 9.50 -12.46 6.02
N THR A 157 10.61 -11.94 5.52
CA THR A 157 11.79 -11.58 6.35
C THR A 157 11.72 -10.14 6.84
N SER A 158 11.21 -9.21 6.04
CA SER A 158 11.19 -7.78 6.35
C SER A 158 9.81 -7.18 6.63
N ASN A 159 8.72 -7.90 6.28
CA ASN A 159 7.36 -7.48 6.51
C ASN A 159 6.55 -8.63 7.13
N SER A 160 5.82 -8.34 8.19
CA SER A 160 4.74 -9.21 8.64
C SER A 160 3.52 -9.00 7.74
N GLY A 161 2.74 -10.02 7.47
CA GLY A 161 1.54 -9.96 6.65
C GLY A 161 0.54 -8.87 7.06
N GLY A 162 -0.48 -8.69 6.26
CA GLY A 162 -1.53 -7.69 6.43
C GLY A 162 -1.38 -6.50 5.49
N ALA A 163 -2.50 -5.87 5.15
CA ALA A 163 -2.61 -4.79 4.17
C ALA A 163 -1.64 -3.63 4.46
N GLU A 164 -1.36 -3.35 5.73
CA GLU A 164 -0.51 -2.24 6.15
C GLU A 164 0.97 -2.47 5.86
N TYR A 165 1.43 -3.71 5.80
CA TYR A 165 2.85 -4.04 5.76
C TYR A 165 3.34 -4.53 4.40
N GLY A 166 2.51 -4.40 3.37
CA GLY A 166 2.81 -4.84 2.01
C GLY A 166 3.89 -4.02 1.31
N ARG A 167 5.14 -4.01 1.81
CA ARG A 167 6.25 -3.25 1.22
C ARG A 167 7.35 -4.13 0.69
N LEU A 168 7.84 -3.77 -0.51
CA LEU A 168 9.01 -4.36 -1.14
C LEU A 168 10.25 -3.50 -0.86
N ASN A 169 11.35 -4.15 -0.46
CA ASN A 169 12.70 -3.60 -0.57
C ASN A 169 13.26 -3.89 -1.96
N ASN A 170 14.27 -3.13 -2.39
CA ASN A 170 14.97 -3.32 -3.66
C ASN A 170 14.00 -3.44 -4.85
N GLY A 171 12.90 -2.68 -4.74
CA GLY A 171 11.77 -2.75 -5.65
C GLY A 171 11.91 -1.86 -6.87
N VAL A 172 11.24 -2.27 -7.93
CA VAL A 172 10.89 -1.47 -9.10
C VAL A 172 9.37 -1.38 -9.17
N PHE A 173 8.88 -0.16 -9.32
CA PHE A 173 7.45 0.15 -9.35
C PHE A 173 7.15 0.96 -10.60
N TYR A 174 6.06 0.62 -11.28
CA TYR A 174 5.59 1.34 -12.44
C TYR A 174 4.11 1.68 -12.32
N ASP A 175 3.79 2.94 -12.59
CA ASP A 175 2.43 3.45 -12.65
C ASP A 175 2.20 4.07 -14.03
N SER A 176 1.30 3.51 -14.84
CA SER A 176 0.98 4.04 -16.17
C SER A 176 0.19 5.35 -16.08
N PRO A 177 0.15 6.15 -17.15
CA PRO A 177 -0.86 7.17 -17.30
C PRO A 177 -2.26 6.53 -17.31
N SER A 178 -3.28 7.33 -16.94
CA SER A 178 -4.67 6.92 -17.15
C SER A 178 -5.10 7.22 -18.60
N VAL A 179 -5.60 6.20 -19.28
CA VAL A 179 -6.15 6.31 -20.64
C VAL A 179 -7.61 5.87 -20.63
N ALA A 180 -8.52 6.77 -20.95
CA ALA A 180 -9.97 6.53 -20.88
C ALA A 180 -10.44 5.97 -19.51
N GLY A 181 -9.80 6.41 -18.42
CA GLY A 181 -10.08 5.96 -17.05
C GLY A 181 -9.29 4.70 -16.62
N TRP A 182 -8.62 4.01 -17.51
CA TRP A 182 -7.84 2.82 -17.21
C TRP A 182 -6.38 3.14 -16.94
N SER A 183 -5.81 2.45 -15.93
CA SER A 183 -4.38 2.46 -15.64
C SER A 183 -3.89 1.07 -15.24
N VAL A 184 -2.59 0.84 -15.48
CA VAL A 184 -1.89 -0.41 -15.14
C VAL A 184 -0.76 -0.07 -14.18
N HIS A 185 -0.57 -0.90 -13.16
CA HIS A 185 0.45 -0.74 -12.15
C HIS A 185 1.22 -2.04 -11.97
N PHE A 186 2.52 -1.92 -11.75
CA PHE A 186 3.41 -3.05 -11.53
C PHE A 186 4.30 -2.79 -10.32
N SER A 187 4.63 -3.86 -9.59
CA SER A 187 5.72 -3.86 -8.61
C SER A 187 6.50 -5.16 -8.69
N GLY A 188 7.80 -5.09 -8.44
CA GLY A 188 8.65 -6.26 -8.36
C GLY A 188 9.93 -5.96 -7.60
N ALA A 189 10.54 -6.98 -7.00
CA ALA A 189 11.85 -6.89 -6.37
C ALA A 189 12.80 -7.87 -7.06
N PHE A 190 14.03 -7.42 -7.31
CA PHE A 190 15.02 -8.13 -8.14
C PHE A 190 16.24 -8.60 -7.33
N GLU A 191 16.21 -8.47 -6.00
CA GLU A 191 17.31 -8.93 -5.17
C GLU A 191 17.22 -10.43 -4.92
N ASN A 192 18.31 -11.13 -5.25
CA ASN A 192 18.57 -12.50 -4.84
C ASN A 192 19.80 -12.51 -3.94
N ALA A 193 19.64 -12.92 -2.68
CA ALA A 193 20.81 -13.22 -1.84
C ALA A 193 21.50 -14.51 -2.35
N PRO A 194 22.84 -14.65 -2.17
CA PRO A 194 23.52 -15.89 -2.50
C PRO A 194 22.90 -17.10 -1.78
N GLY A 195 22.55 -18.14 -2.51
CA GLY A 195 21.88 -19.34 -1.99
C GLY A 195 20.36 -19.21 -1.89
N ASP A 196 19.78 -18.21 -2.52
CA ASP A 196 18.35 -17.93 -2.53
C ASP A 196 17.75 -18.49 -3.82
N ASP A 197 17.13 -19.66 -3.72
CA ASP A 197 16.50 -20.37 -4.84
C ASP A 197 15.05 -19.91 -5.09
N GLY A 198 14.56 -18.93 -4.32
CA GLY A 198 13.20 -18.39 -4.42
C GLY A 198 12.99 -17.55 -5.69
N GLY A 199 11.75 -17.49 -6.16
CA GLY A 199 11.35 -16.57 -7.21
C GLY A 199 11.41 -15.11 -6.77
N ASN A 200 11.30 -14.19 -7.73
CA ASN A 200 11.21 -12.76 -7.44
C ASN A 200 9.78 -12.38 -7.00
N ASN A 201 9.68 -11.36 -6.15
CA ASN A 201 8.39 -10.71 -5.91
C ASN A 201 7.90 -10.03 -7.18
N ALA A 202 6.65 -10.24 -7.54
CA ALA A 202 6.02 -9.57 -8.68
C ALA A 202 4.52 -9.40 -8.46
N GLY A 203 4.00 -8.25 -8.85
CA GLY A 203 2.58 -7.96 -8.77
C GLY A 203 2.12 -7.04 -9.91
N LEU A 204 0.84 -7.16 -10.25
CA LEU A 204 0.18 -6.41 -11.30
C LEU A 204 -1.20 -5.95 -10.82
N ALA A 205 -1.60 -4.72 -11.17
CA ALA A 205 -2.95 -4.22 -10.98
C ALA A 205 -3.46 -3.54 -12.24
N LEU A 206 -4.73 -3.74 -12.53
CA LEU A 206 -5.53 -3.00 -13.49
C LEU A 206 -6.57 -2.19 -12.73
N GLN A 207 -6.59 -0.88 -12.93
CA GLN A 207 -7.57 0.02 -12.31
C GLN A 207 -8.41 0.73 -13.35
N TYR A 208 -9.63 1.05 -12.94
CA TYR A 208 -10.53 1.94 -13.65
C TYR A 208 -11.03 3.05 -12.73
N GLY A 209 -11.10 4.28 -13.25
CA GLY A 209 -11.70 5.43 -12.56
C GLY A 209 -12.46 6.33 -13.54
N GLY A 210 -13.76 6.48 -13.35
CA GLY A 210 -14.59 7.34 -14.18
C GLY A 210 -16.08 7.32 -13.79
N GLY A 211 -16.79 8.43 -14.00
CA GLY A 211 -18.23 8.52 -13.73
C GLY A 211 -18.64 8.24 -12.27
N GLY A 212 -17.77 8.53 -11.31
CA GLY A 212 -18.00 8.21 -9.91
C GLY A 212 -17.60 6.77 -9.52
N TRP A 213 -17.29 5.91 -10.47
CA TRP A 213 -16.85 4.54 -10.25
C TRP A 213 -15.33 4.44 -10.11
N LYS A 214 -14.90 3.54 -9.23
CA LYS A 214 -13.54 3.01 -9.18
C LYS A 214 -13.60 1.49 -9.12
N ALA A 215 -12.73 0.83 -9.86
CA ALA A 215 -12.58 -0.62 -9.81
C ALA A 215 -11.10 -1.00 -9.85
N ILE A 216 -10.77 -2.15 -9.26
CA ILE A 216 -9.43 -2.73 -9.31
C ILE A 216 -9.53 -4.25 -9.44
N ALA A 217 -8.60 -4.81 -10.21
CA ALA A 217 -8.22 -6.21 -10.16
C ALA A 217 -6.71 -6.27 -10.00
N ALA A 218 -6.24 -6.83 -8.91
CA ALA A 218 -4.80 -6.88 -8.57
C ALA A 218 -4.39 -8.26 -8.07
N GLY A 219 -3.12 -8.57 -8.25
CA GLY A 219 -2.51 -9.76 -7.69
C GLY A 219 -1.02 -9.58 -7.51
N SER A 220 -0.48 -10.25 -6.50
CA SER A 220 0.96 -10.27 -6.20
C SER A 220 1.37 -11.66 -5.74
N LYS A 221 2.63 -12.00 -6.00
CA LYS A 221 3.31 -13.19 -5.50
C LYS A 221 4.63 -12.76 -4.89
N ASN A 222 4.93 -13.23 -3.67
CA ASN A 222 6.23 -13.04 -3.05
C ASN A 222 7.22 -14.16 -3.45
N ARG A 223 8.47 -13.99 -3.06
CA ARG A 223 9.52 -14.97 -3.39
C ARG A 223 9.36 -16.31 -2.66
N SER A 224 8.64 -16.35 -1.54
CA SER A 224 8.36 -17.59 -0.79
C SER A 224 7.18 -18.39 -1.36
N GLY A 225 6.50 -17.90 -2.41
CA GLY A 225 5.36 -18.56 -3.01
C GLY A 225 4.00 -18.01 -2.57
N ASP A 226 3.92 -17.22 -1.49
CA ASP A 226 2.66 -16.63 -1.05
C ASP A 226 2.03 -15.79 -2.16
N THR A 227 0.73 -15.83 -2.25
CA THR A 227 -0.02 -15.09 -3.27
C THR A 227 -1.16 -14.30 -2.65
N VAL A 228 -1.49 -13.18 -3.28
CA VAL A 228 -2.70 -12.40 -2.99
C VAL A 228 -3.40 -12.02 -4.29
N ARG A 229 -4.72 -12.07 -4.27
CA ARG A 229 -5.59 -11.57 -5.34
C ARG A 229 -6.64 -10.69 -4.70
N PHE A 230 -6.79 -9.49 -5.24
CA PHE A 230 -7.69 -8.48 -4.72
C PHE A 230 -8.59 -7.92 -5.83
N PHE A 231 -9.87 -7.79 -5.52
CA PHE A 231 -10.86 -7.15 -6.38
C PHE A 231 -11.60 -6.11 -5.54
N GLY A 232 -11.69 -4.90 -6.05
CA GLY A 232 -12.40 -3.81 -5.39
C GLY A 232 -13.31 -3.06 -6.35
N LEU A 233 -14.45 -2.61 -5.85
CA LEU A 233 -15.39 -1.75 -6.55
C LEU A 233 -15.89 -0.68 -5.59
N SER A 234 -15.90 0.57 -6.04
CA SER A 234 -16.56 1.65 -5.31
C SER A 234 -17.33 2.57 -6.25
N TRP A 235 -18.37 3.18 -5.71
CA TRP A 235 -19.19 4.18 -6.39
C TRP A 235 -19.40 5.38 -5.49
N THR A 236 -19.20 6.57 -6.03
CA THR A 236 -19.47 7.85 -5.35
C THR A 236 -20.50 8.62 -6.13
N GLY A 237 -21.62 8.95 -5.49
CA GLY A 237 -22.70 9.75 -6.05
C GLY A 237 -23.38 10.59 -4.98
N GLY A 238 -23.53 11.89 -5.23
CA GLY A 238 -23.99 12.83 -4.21
C GLY A 238 -23.09 12.77 -2.96
N ASN A 239 -23.70 12.58 -1.82
CA ASN A 239 -23.02 12.49 -0.52
C ASN A 239 -22.58 11.07 -0.15
N TRP A 240 -22.88 10.07 -0.98
CA TRP A 240 -22.61 8.67 -0.70
C TRP A 240 -21.37 8.15 -1.41
N THR A 241 -20.59 7.34 -0.71
CA THR A 241 -19.61 6.44 -1.33
C THR A 241 -19.89 5.03 -0.81
N LEU A 242 -20.17 4.10 -1.73
CA LEU A 242 -20.37 2.68 -1.46
C LEU A 242 -19.15 1.91 -1.94
N MET A 243 -18.72 0.89 -1.22
CA MET A 243 -17.52 0.10 -1.52
C MET A 243 -17.77 -1.38 -1.24
N GLY A 244 -17.12 -2.21 -2.03
CA GLY A 244 -17.00 -3.64 -1.79
C GLY A 244 -15.65 -4.13 -2.24
N ALA A 245 -15.07 -5.08 -1.52
CA ALA A 245 -13.83 -5.74 -1.91
C ALA A 245 -13.87 -7.23 -1.59
N HIS A 246 -13.12 -7.98 -2.37
CA HIS A 246 -12.84 -9.39 -2.13
C HIS A 246 -11.35 -9.64 -2.25
N ASP A 247 -10.79 -10.25 -1.20
CA ASP A 247 -9.38 -10.61 -1.08
C ASP A 247 -9.26 -12.14 -0.94
N ARG A 248 -8.29 -12.72 -1.63
CA ARG A 248 -7.89 -14.10 -1.41
C ARG A 248 -6.37 -14.14 -1.29
N SER A 249 -5.89 -14.54 -0.13
CA SER A 249 -4.46 -14.68 0.15
C SER A 249 -4.11 -16.11 0.55
N VAL A 250 -2.93 -16.55 0.13
CA VAL A 250 -2.43 -17.90 0.39
C VAL A 250 -1.02 -17.78 0.96
N TYR A 251 -0.82 -18.41 2.10
CA TYR A 251 0.49 -18.66 2.69
C TYR A 251 0.99 -20.00 2.16
N ASP A 252 2.07 -19.97 1.39
CA ASP A 252 2.71 -21.16 0.81
C ASP A 252 3.57 -21.86 1.88
N ALA A 253 3.19 -23.09 2.20
CA ALA A 253 3.85 -23.96 3.16
C ALA A 253 3.69 -25.42 2.77
N ALA A 254 4.18 -26.37 3.58
CA ALA A 254 3.96 -27.81 3.35
C ALA A 254 2.46 -28.18 3.27
N VAL A 255 1.62 -27.42 4.01
CA VAL A 255 0.17 -27.38 3.85
C VAL A 255 -0.19 -25.90 3.72
N ASP A 256 -0.70 -25.53 2.56
CA ASP A 256 -1.10 -24.14 2.28
C ASP A 256 -2.21 -23.69 3.23
N SER A 257 -2.11 -22.45 3.71
CA SER A 257 -3.20 -21.78 4.41
C SER A 257 -3.82 -20.72 3.51
N THR A 258 -5.13 -20.77 3.34
CA THR A 258 -5.89 -19.83 2.49
C THR A 258 -6.80 -18.98 3.35
N ALA A 259 -6.67 -17.65 3.21
CA ALA A 259 -7.64 -16.70 3.72
C ALA A 259 -8.44 -16.08 2.57
N LYS A 260 -9.74 -15.94 2.79
CA LYS A 260 -10.66 -15.22 1.91
C LYS A 260 -11.37 -14.16 2.74
N VAL A 261 -11.40 -12.94 2.24
CA VAL A 261 -12.06 -11.81 2.91
C VAL A 261 -13.03 -11.15 1.95
N THR A 262 -14.27 -10.97 2.38
CA THR A 262 -15.24 -10.13 1.67
C THR A 262 -15.59 -8.97 2.57
N SER A 263 -15.53 -7.74 2.05
CA SER A 263 -15.85 -6.55 2.81
C SER A 263 -16.79 -5.63 2.06
N LEU A 264 -17.63 -4.93 2.82
CA LEU A 264 -18.55 -3.89 2.37
C LEU A 264 -18.32 -2.65 3.19
N GLY A 265 -18.41 -1.49 2.56
CA GLY A 265 -18.18 -0.21 3.21
C GLY A 265 -19.09 0.89 2.69
N VAL A 266 -19.37 1.85 3.55
CA VAL A 266 -20.14 3.05 3.21
C VAL A 266 -19.56 4.27 3.88
N ARG A 267 -19.54 5.39 3.16
CA ARG A 267 -19.33 6.73 3.69
C ARG A 267 -20.48 7.64 3.30
N TYR A 268 -20.88 8.49 4.23
CA TYR A 268 -21.86 9.54 3.98
C TYR A 268 -21.31 10.88 4.44
N ALA A 269 -21.15 11.82 3.49
CA ALA A 269 -20.65 13.17 3.76
C ALA A 269 -21.82 14.12 4.05
N MET A 270 -21.78 14.80 5.20
CA MET A 270 -22.80 15.76 5.63
C MET A 270 -22.12 17.05 6.12
N GLY A 271 -21.82 17.94 5.20
CA GLY A 271 -21.07 19.15 5.50
C GLY A 271 -19.67 18.83 6.04
N ALA A 272 -19.39 19.23 7.28
CA ALA A 272 -18.12 18.93 7.95
C ALA A 272 -18.05 17.54 8.57
N VAL A 273 -19.15 16.78 8.60
CA VAL A 273 -19.24 15.45 9.19
C VAL A 273 -19.13 14.39 8.11
N ASN A 274 -18.34 13.33 8.34
CA ASN A 274 -18.35 12.11 7.56
C ASN A 274 -18.72 10.94 8.46
N LEU A 275 -19.81 10.25 8.14
CA LEU A 275 -20.20 9.00 8.79
C LEU A 275 -19.62 7.83 7.99
N LYS A 276 -19.15 6.80 8.70
CA LYS A 276 -18.52 5.62 8.11
C LYS A 276 -19.05 4.36 8.76
N ALA A 277 -19.28 3.34 7.93
CA ALA A 277 -19.52 1.99 8.42
C ALA A 277 -18.86 0.98 7.48
N GLY A 278 -18.43 -0.13 8.04
CA GLY A 278 -17.82 -1.21 7.30
C GLY A 278 -18.07 -2.56 7.96
N TRP A 279 -18.14 -3.58 7.14
CA TRP A 279 -18.25 -4.97 7.55
C TRP A 279 -17.27 -5.81 6.74
N ALA A 280 -16.70 -6.82 7.38
CA ALA A 280 -15.93 -7.86 6.69
C ALA A 280 -16.24 -9.24 7.26
N MET A 281 -16.24 -10.23 6.40
CA MET A 281 -16.19 -11.64 6.73
C MET A 281 -14.86 -12.20 6.25
N ARG A 282 -14.14 -12.90 7.12
CA ARG A 282 -12.90 -13.58 6.82
C ARG A 282 -13.04 -15.07 7.14
N ASP A 283 -12.75 -15.89 6.14
CA ASP A 283 -12.61 -17.36 6.24
C ASP A 283 -11.11 -17.67 6.16
N VAL A 284 -10.57 -18.38 7.13
CA VAL A 284 -9.21 -18.92 7.11
C VAL A 284 -9.30 -20.43 7.27
N ASP A 285 -9.09 -21.15 6.17
CA ASP A 285 -9.13 -22.63 6.13
C ASP A 285 -10.42 -23.23 6.71
N GLY A 286 -11.56 -22.51 6.53
CA GLY A 286 -12.88 -22.90 7.03
C GLY A 286 -13.21 -22.37 8.42
N ALA A 287 -12.35 -21.58 9.06
CA ALA A 287 -12.65 -20.85 10.29
C ALA A 287 -13.10 -19.42 9.96
N ASP A 288 -14.38 -19.14 10.22
CA ASP A 288 -14.98 -17.85 9.91
C ASP A 288 -14.75 -16.82 11.02
N SER A 289 -14.73 -15.56 10.65
CA SER A 289 -14.79 -14.45 11.60
C SER A 289 -15.44 -13.23 10.95
N ASP A 290 -16.24 -12.51 11.73
CA ASP A 290 -16.88 -11.27 11.31
C ASP A 290 -16.21 -10.06 11.95
N PHE A 291 -16.19 -8.97 11.22
CA PHE A 291 -15.74 -7.66 11.69
C PHE A 291 -16.79 -6.60 11.35
N ILE A 292 -17.06 -5.71 12.31
CA ILE A 292 -17.90 -4.53 12.11
C ILE A 292 -17.12 -3.31 12.58
N GLY A 293 -17.04 -2.28 11.71
CA GLY A 293 -16.50 -0.98 12.03
C GLY A 293 -17.54 0.12 11.89
N MET A 294 -17.55 1.10 12.78
CA MET A 294 -18.33 2.32 12.72
C MET A 294 -17.49 3.52 13.11
N GLY A 295 -17.75 4.68 12.53
CA GLY A 295 -17.02 5.88 12.87
C GLY A 295 -17.65 7.14 12.31
N ALA A 296 -17.19 8.26 12.86
CA ALA A 296 -17.53 9.59 12.40
C ALA A 296 -16.32 10.50 12.49
N ASP A 297 -16.13 11.35 11.49
CA ASP A 297 -15.13 12.43 11.54
C ASP A 297 -15.85 13.79 11.50
N TYR A 298 -15.29 14.77 12.17
CA TYR A 298 -15.69 16.18 12.06
C TYR A 298 -14.48 17.02 11.65
N ALA A 299 -14.55 17.65 10.49
CA ALA A 299 -13.50 18.50 9.96
C ALA A 299 -13.62 19.94 10.51
N PHE A 300 -12.68 20.37 11.34
CA PHE A 300 -12.54 21.78 11.73
C PHE A 300 -11.97 22.62 10.58
N SER A 301 -11.13 22.01 9.77
CA SER A 301 -10.51 22.63 8.59
C SER A 301 -10.14 21.55 7.57
N LYS A 302 -9.56 21.95 6.43
CA LYS A 302 -9.00 21.01 5.43
C LYS A 302 -7.88 20.13 5.99
N ARG A 303 -7.26 20.51 7.11
CA ARG A 303 -6.09 19.86 7.69
C ARG A 303 -6.31 19.27 9.08
N THR A 304 -7.38 19.64 9.77
CA THR A 304 -7.61 19.22 11.16
C THR A 304 -8.99 18.63 11.30
N SER A 305 -9.06 17.42 11.81
CA SER A 305 -10.30 16.73 12.13
C SER A 305 -10.22 16.02 13.47
N VAL A 306 -11.35 15.86 14.13
CA VAL A 306 -11.53 14.91 15.23
C VAL A 306 -12.37 13.75 14.73
N TYR A 307 -12.22 12.61 15.39
CA TYR A 307 -12.96 11.40 15.01
C TYR A 307 -13.33 10.56 16.21
N ALA A 308 -14.32 9.70 16.00
CA ALA A 308 -14.67 8.60 16.88
C ALA A 308 -14.71 7.31 16.06
N SER A 309 -14.16 6.23 16.61
CA SER A 309 -14.09 4.93 15.97
C SER A 309 -14.57 3.83 16.93
N PHE A 310 -15.28 2.85 16.38
CA PHE A 310 -15.71 1.63 17.04
C PHE A 310 -15.44 0.45 16.12
N GLY A 311 -14.88 -0.64 16.67
CA GLY A 311 -14.67 -1.89 15.97
C GLY A 311 -15.09 -3.08 16.84
N ARG A 312 -15.62 -4.12 16.22
CA ARG A 312 -15.95 -5.39 16.87
C ARG A 312 -15.50 -6.55 16.00
N GLN A 313 -14.74 -7.44 16.59
CA GLN A 313 -14.31 -8.72 16.04
C GLN A 313 -15.15 -9.83 16.66
N ASN A 314 -15.72 -10.69 15.84
CA ASN A 314 -16.50 -11.86 16.25
C ASN A 314 -15.85 -13.09 15.58
N PRO A 315 -14.92 -13.79 16.24
CA PRO A 315 -14.36 -15.04 15.72
C PRO A 315 -15.40 -16.16 15.82
N ASP A 316 -15.29 -17.17 14.93
CA ASP A 316 -16.13 -18.37 14.98
C ASP A 316 -15.92 -19.15 16.30
N ALA A 317 -14.69 -19.16 16.79
CA ALA A 317 -14.34 -19.75 18.08
C ALA A 317 -13.67 -18.73 19.00
N GLY A 318 -14.15 -18.64 20.24
CA GLY A 318 -13.63 -17.72 21.25
C GLY A 318 -14.54 -16.51 21.50
N ASP A 319 -14.06 -15.59 22.33
CA ASP A 319 -14.82 -14.42 22.75
C ASP A 319 -14.74 -13.28 21.73
N SER A 320 -15.86 -12.61 21.51
CA SER A 320 -15.88 -11.35 20.76
C SER A 320 -15.06 -10.27 21.47
N ALA A 321 -14.35 -9.48 20.70
CA ALA A 321 -13.57 -8.34 21.19
C ALA A 321 -14.06 -7.04 20.57
N SER A 322 -14.08 -5.95 21.35
CA SER A 322 -14.45 -4.63 20.88
C SER A 322 -13.35 -3.63 21.22
N ALA A 323 -13.10 -2.72 20.28
CA ALA A 323 -12.25 -1.57 20.45
C ALA A 323 -13.04 -0.29 20.16
N TYR A 324 -12.68 0.80 20.81
CA TYR A 324 -13.29 2.10 20.57
C TYR A 324 -12.36 3.23 21.01
N GLY A 325 -12.49 4.38 20.39
CA GLY A 325 -11.67 5.52 20.72
C GLY A 325 -12.12 6.79 20.06
N VAL A 326 -11.50 7.89 20.51
CA VAL A 326 -11.64 9.22 19.93
C VAL A 326 -10.26 9.81 19.73
N GLY A 327 -10.09 10.60 18.69
CA GLY A 327 -8.79 11.18 18.41
C GLY A 327 -8.87 12.44 17.55
N ILE A 328 -7.70 12.99 17.30
CA ILE A 328 -7.49 14.15 16.45
C ILE A 328 -6.39 13.85 15.44
N THR A 329 -6.63 14.24 14.20
CA THR A 329 -5.63 14.18 13.13
C THR A 329 -5.38 15.58 12.60
N HIS A 330 -4.10 15.93 12.44
CA HIS A 330 -3.65 17.14 11.76
C HIS A 330 -2.70 16.80 10.62
N THR A 331 -2.97 17.30 9.42
CA THR A 331 -2.09 17.17 8.24
C THR A 331 -1.39 18.50 7.95
N PHE A 332 -0.15 18.44 7.50
CA PHE A 332 0.68 19.62 7.19
C PHE A 332 1.45 19.48 5.89
#